data_66f09a3b32c7784f5a4a698746c4f6c8
#
_entry.id   66f09a3b32c7784f5a4a698746c4f6c8
#
_cell.length_a   1.000
_cell.length_b   1.000
_cell.length_c   1.000
_cell.angle_alpha   90.00
_cell.angle_beta   90.00
_cell.angle_gamma   90.00
#
_symmetry.space_group_name_H-M   'P 1'
#
loop_
_entity.id
_entity.type
_entity.pdbx_description
1 polymer ?
#
loop_
_entity_poly.entity_id
_entity_poly.type
_entity_poly.pdbx_seq_one_letter_code
_entity_poly.pdbx_strand_id
1 'polypeptide(L)'
;GKTTLIKCILGLNVIETGDILVDGKSVKDDYLYRREIGYMPQIGRYPENMTIGQTIKMIKDTRKISETHLDTELQESFELEKMFEKKMGNLSGGTTQKVSAVLAFMFDPKIIILDEPTAGLDPLSSEILKEKIIKEKNKGKLIIITSHLLSELDDMVSEIVFINEGKVIVQQSVTDLMTERKSEKISESIVSILKEMKNNAQ
;
A
#
# COMPACT_ATOMS: atom_id res chain seq x y z
N GLY A 1 5.87 -13.47 3.57
CA GLY A 1 4.63 -13.41 4.40
C GLY A 1 3.81 -12.13 4.22
N LYS A 2 4.43 -10.97 3.88
CA LYS A 2 3.75 -9.66 3.82
C LYS A 2 2.54 -9.67 2.87
N THR A 3 2.76 -10.00 1.61
CA THR A 3 1.69 -10.05 0.59
C THR A 3 0.61 -11.08 0.93
N THR A 4 0.97 -12.20 1.59
CA THR A 4 -0.01 -13.19 2.06
C THR A 4 -0.91 -12.58 3.13
N LEU A 5 -0.34 -11.85 4.10
CA LEU A 5 -1.11 -11.14 5.13
C LEU A 5 -2.06 -10.10 4.51
N ILE A 6 -1.57 -9.28 3.56
CA ILE A 6 -2.40 -8.34 2.82
C ILE A 6 -3.56 -9.06 2.12
N LYS A 7 -3.30 -10.17 1.43
CA LYS A 7 -4.35 -10.95 0.77
C LYS A 7 -5.39 -11.50 1.76
N CYS A 8 -4.97 -11.88 2.97
CA CYS A 8 -5.91 -12.28 4.03
C CYS A 8 -6.75 -11.07 4.51
N ILE A 9 -6.15 -9.91 4.72
CA ILE A 9 -6.88 -8.67 5.08
C ILE A 9 -7.90 -8.31 3.99
N LEU A 10 -7.54 -8.47 2.72
CA LEU A 10 -8.43 -8.20 1.58
C LEU A 10 -9.48 -9.30 1.34
N GLY A 11 -9.41 -10.42 2.11
CA GLY A 11 -10.28 -11.57 1.91
C GLY A 11 -10.07 -12.27 0.57
N LEU A 12 -8.86 -12.18 0.01
CA LEU A 12 -8.44 -12.89 -1.20
C LEU A 12 -7.82 -14.26 -0.89
N ASN A 13 -7.44 -14.49 0.36
CA ASN A 13 -6.97 -15.76 0.87
C ASN A 13 -7.82 -16.20 2.06
N VAL A 14 -8.04 -17.50 2.19
CA VAL A 14 -8.75 -18.10 3.34
C VAL A 14 -7.82 -18.10 4.56
N ILE A 15 -8.35 -17.68 5.70
CA ILE A 15 -7.67 -17.72 7.00
C ILE A 15 -8.00 -19.06 7.64
N GLU A 16 -7.01 -19.95 7.76
CA GLU A 16 -7.18 -21.28 8.34
C GLU A 16 -7.44 -21.21 9.85
N THR A 17 -6.62 -20.41 10.56
CA THR A 17 -6.73 -20.22 12.01
C THR A 17 -6.56 -18.77 12.38
N GLY A 18 -7.11 -18.36 13.53
CA GLY A 18 -7.10 -16.96 13.94
C GLY A 18 -8.17 -16.13 13.24
N ASP A 19 -8.11 -14.82 13.40
CA ASP A 19 -9.04 -13.86 12.80
C ASP A 19 -8.36 -12.55 12.49
N ILE A 20 -8.95 -11.77 11.58
CA ILE A 20 -8.58 -10.40 11.27
C ILE A 20 -9.83 -9.55 11.49
N LEU A 21 -9.68 -8.49 12.27
CA LEU A 21 -10.76 -7.56 12.56
C LEU A 21 -10.50 -6.23 11.87
N VAL A 22 -11.51 -5.69 11.19
CA VAL A 22 -11.54 -4.32 10.67
C VAL A 22 -12.68 -3.58 11.35
N ASP A 23 -12.37 -2.51 12.07
CA ASP A 23 -13.32 -1.79 12.93
C ASP A 23 -14.09 -2.72 13.89
N GLY A 24 -13.38 -3.71 14.48
CA GLY A 24 -13.93 -4.67 15.43
C GLY A 24 -14.79 -5.79 14.81
N LYS A 25 -14.95 -5.83 13.49
CA LYS A 25 -15.71 -6.85 12.78
C LYS A 25 -14.79 -7.83 12.05
N SER A 26 -15.09 -9.13 12.13
CA SER A 26 -14.33 -10.17 11.44
C SER A 26 -14.45 -10.01 9.92
N VAL A 27 -13.31 -10.10 9.23
CA VAL A 27 -13.26 -10.10 7.76
C VAL A 27 -13.86 -11.38 7.15
N LYS A 28 -14.12 -12.40 7.97
CA LYS A 28 -14.77 -13.66 7.55
C LYS A 28 -16.28 -13.51 7.39
N ASP A 29 -16.89 -12.64 8.18
CA ASP A 29 -18.35 -12.53 8.30
C ASP A 29 -18.94 -11.49 7.34
N ASP A 30 -18.13 -10.55 6.86
CA ASP A 30 -18.57 -9.46 6.00
C ASP A 30 -17.51 -9.14 4.94
N TYR A 31 -17.95 -8.68 3.78
CA TYR A 31 -17.09 -8.18 2.72
C TYR A 31 -17.21 -6.66 2.52
N LEU A 32 -18.18 -6.02 3.18
CA LEU A 32 -18.48 -4.60 2.99
C LEU A 32 -17.35 -3.68 3.46
N TYR A 33 -16.55 -4.13 4.44
CA TYR A 33 -15.37 -3.39 4.91
C TYR A 33 -14.39 -3.04 3.77
N ARG A 34 -14.38 -3.83 2.68
CA ARG A 34 -13.51 -3.57 1.51
C ARG A 34 -13.85 -2.26 0.80
N ARG A 35 -15.03 -1.71 1.01
CA ARG A 35 -15.41 -0.39 0.47
C ARG A 35 -14.58 0.73 1.08
N GLU A 36 -14.14 0.53 2.33
CA GLU A 36 -13.30 1.47 3.07
C GLU A 36 -11.81 1.29 2.79
N ILE A 37 -11.44 0.32 1.95
CA ILE A 37 -10.04 0.00 1.63
C ILE A 37 -9.70 0.47 0.21
N GLY A 38 -8.63 1.26 0.10
CA GLY A 38 -7.88 1.49 -1.13
C GLY A 38 -6.68 0.53 -1.17
N TYR A 39 -6.50 -0.17 -2.29
CA TYR A 39 -5.41 -1.12 -2.42
C TYR A 39 -4.58 -0.87 -3.67
N MET A 40 -3.29 -0.72 -3.48
CA MET A 40 -2.28 -0.66 -4.54
C MET A 40 -1.45 -1.95 -4.50
N PRO A 41 -1.65 -2.88 -5.43
CA PRO A 41 -0.85 -4.11 -5.50
C PRO A 41 0.57 -3.83 -6.02
N GLN A 42 1.52 -4.70 -5.68
CA GLN A 42 2.89 -4.64 -6.19
C GLN A 42 2.93 -4.69 -7.74
N ILE A 43 2.05 -5.48 -8.34
CA ILE A 43 1.87 -5.57 -9.79
C ILE A 43 0.38 -5.40 -10.09
N GLY A 44 0.01 -4.25 -10.64
CA GLY A 44 -1.35 -3.99 -11.10
C GLY A 44 -1.69 -4.86 -12.32
N ARG A 45 -2.79 -5.61 -12.22
CA ARG A 45 -3.31 -6.43 -13.34
C ARG A 45 -4.69 -5.92 -13.72
N TYR A 46 -4.81 -5.43 -14.93
CA TYR A 46 -6.02 -4.85 -15.50
C TYR A 46 -6.33 -5.50 -16.85
N PRO A 47 -7.57 -5.45 -17.34
CA PRO A 47 -7.90 -5.94 -18.68
C PRO A 47 -7.06 -5.23 -19.75
N GLU A 48 -6.20 -5.98 -20.44
CA GLU A 48 -5.21 -5.43 -21.39
C GLU A 48 -5.82 -4.68 -22.57
N ASN A 49 -7.04 -5.07 -22.99
CA ASN A 49 -7.78 -4.47 -24.08
C ASN A 49 -8.50 -3.17 -23.71
N MET A 50 -8.65 -2.85 -22.42
CA MET A 50 -9.25 -1.60 -21.97
C MET A 50 -8.22 -0.47 -21.96
N THR A 51 -8.69 0.76 -22.19
CA THR A 51 -7.86 1.96 -22.00
C THR A 51 -7.79 2.36 -20.53
N ILE A 52 -6.86 3.25 -20.17
CA ILE A 52 -6.77 3.81 -18.81
C ILE A 52 -8.13 4.42 -18.42
N GLY A 53 -8.69 5.28 -19.27
CA GLY A 53 -9.99 5.92 -19.01
C GLY A 53 -11.12 4.92 -18.82
N GLN A 54 -11.19 3.87 -19.66
CA GLN A 54 -12.18 2.80 -19.53
C GLN A 54 -12.01 2.01 -18.23
N THR A 55 -10.75 1.73 -17.80
CA THR A 55 -10.46 1.02 -16.56
C THR A 55 -10.90 1.85 -15.34
N ILE A 56 -10.56 3.13 -15.30
CA ILE A 56 -10.99 4.04 -14.23
C ILE A 56 -12.53 4.11 -14.18
N LYS A 57 -13.18 4.28 -15.34
CA LYS A 57 -14.64 4.31 -15.43
C LYS A 57 -15.28 3.02 -14.92
N MET A 58 -14.77 1.86 -15.32
CA MET A 58 -15.27 0.55 -14.85
C MET A 58 -15.23 0.43 -13.32
N ILE A 59 -14.14 0.89 -12.69
CA ILE A 59 -14.03 0.85 -11.23
C ILE A 59 -14.99 1.85 -10.56
N LYS A 60 -15.15 3.06 -11.11
CA LYS A 60 -16.16 4.04 -10.65
C LYS A 60 -17.57 3.45 -10.69
N ASP A 61 -17.94 2.87 -11.83
CA ASP A 61 -19.26 2.26 -12.04
C ASP A 61 -19.51 1.11 -11.06
N THR A 62 -18.48 0.30 -10.79
CA THR A 62 -18.56 -0.82 -9.84
C THR A 62 -18.77 -0.33 -8.42
N ARG A 63 -18.11 0.76 -8.01
CA ARG A 63 -18.22 1.33 -6.66
C ARG A 63 -19.51 2.14 -6.47
N LYS A 64 -20.19 2.55 -7.53
CA LYS A 64 -21.42 3.37 -7.50
C LYS A 64 -21.27 4.66 -6.68
N ILE A 65 -20.12 5.30 -6.74
CA ILE A 65 -19.81 6.54 -6.02
C ILE A 65 -20.01 7.72 -6.97
N SER A 66 -20.60 8.82 -6.44
CA SER A 66 -20.76 10.07 -7.20
C SER A 66 -19.41 10.70 -7.53
N GLU A 67 -19.27 11.27 -8.72
CA GLU A 67 -18.05 11.95 -9.19
C GLU A 67 -17.63 13.13 -8.31
N THR A 68 -18.56 13.71 -7.57
CA THR A 68 -18.29 14.86 -6.67
C THR A 68 -17.45 14.51 -5.44
N HIS A 69 -17.20 13.23 -5.18
CA HIS A 69 -16.48 12.75 -4.00
C HIS A 69 -15.19 12.00 -4.36
N LEU A 70 -14.67 12.21 -5.56
CA LEU A 70 -13.44 11.54 -6.00
C LEU A 70 -12.23 12.41 -5.68
N ASP A 71 -11.18 11.77 -5.19
CA ASP A 71 -9.86 12.37 -5.05
C ASP A 71 -9.11 12.23 -6.39
N THR A 72 -8.94 13.34 -7.10
CA THR A 72 -8.29 13.40 -8.41
C THR A 72 -6.84 13.87 -8.35
N GLU A 73 -6.32 14.19 -7.16
CA GLU A 73 -5.00 14.78 -6.98
C GLU A 73 -3.87 14.00 -7.66
N LEU A 74 -3.80 12.68 -7.45
CA LEU A 74 -2.79 11.84 -8.11
C LEU A 74 -3.01 11.71 -9.62
N GLN A 75 -4.27 11.69 -10.08
CA GLN A 75 -4.59 11.64 -11.50
C GLN A 75 -4.05 12.86 -12.23
N GLU A 76 -4.25 14.04 -11.64
CA GLU A 76 -3.76 15.33 -12.14
C GLU A 76 -2.23 15.40 -12.06
N SER A 77 -1.63 15.08 -10.90
CA SER A 77 -0.18 15.14 -10.68
C SER A 77 0.61 14.18 -11.59
N PHE A 78 0.05 13.02 -11.90
CA PHE A 78 0.64 12.07 -12.86
C PHE A 78 0.28 12.36 -14.32
N GLU A 79 -0.51 13.41 -14.57
CA GLU A 79 -1.00 13.78 -15.90
C GLU A 79 -1.66 12.61 -16.66
N LEU A 80 -2.37 11.72 -15.94
CA LEU A 80 -2.92 10.50 -16.55
C LEU A 80 -3.96 10.78 -17.62
N GLU A 81 -4.64 11.92 -17.58
CA GLU A 81 -5.63 12.32 -18.59
C GLU A 81 -5.06 12.38 -20.00
N LYS A 82 -3.79 12.80 -20.12
CA LYS A 82 -3.07 12.82 -21.41
C LYS A 82 -2.88 11.43 -22.03
N MET A 83 -3.09 10.39 -21.21
CA MET A 83 -2.86 8.99 -21.58
C MET A 83 -4.13 8.14 -21.52
N PHE A 84 -5.31 8.72 -21.30
CA PHE A 84 -6.56 7.97 -21.10
C PHE A 84 -6.91 7.02 -22.24
N GLU A 85 -6.52 7.33 -23.46
CA GLU A 85 -6.75 6.50 -24.64
C GLU A 85 -5.73 5.36 -24.80
N LYS A 86 -4.66 5.32 -23.99
CA LYS A 86 -3.70 4.22 -24.06
C LYS A 86 -4.28 2.96 -23.45
N LYS A 87 -4.13 1.82 -24.14
CA LYS A 87 -4.54 0.51 -23.63
C LYS A 87 -3.64 0.05 -22.50
N MET A 88 -4.23 -0.57 -21.46
CA MET A 88 -3.52 -1.08 -20.29
C MET A 88 -2.39 -2.05 -20.67
N GLY A 89 -2.62 -2.93 -21.65
CA GLY A 89 -1.61 -3.88 -22.12
C GLY A 89 -0.39 -3.24 -22.80
N ASN A 90 -0.45 -1.95 -23.18
CA ASN A 90 0.65 -1.23 -23.83
C ASN A 90 1.39 -0.28 -22.88
N LEU A 91 1.07 -0.31 -21.58
CA LEU A 91 1.70 0.57 -20.60
C LEU A 91 3.05 -0.01 -20.11
N SER A 92 3.97 0.90 -19.78
CA SER A 92 5.14 0.52 -18.99
C SER A 92 4.72 0.14 -17.56
N GLY A 93 5.56 -0.63 -16.87
CA GLY A 93 5.33 -0.97 -15.46
C GLY A 93 5.10 0.26 -14.60
N GLY A 94 5.92 1.31 -14.75
CA GLY A 94 5.76 2.57 -14.01
C GLY A 94 4.43 3.28 -14.29
N THR A 95 3.97 3.29 -15.56
CA THR A 95 2.66 3.87 -15.87
C THR A 95 1.52 3.05 -15.26
N THR A 96 1.63 1.72 -15.27
CA THR A 96 0.66 0.83 -14.61
C THR A 96 0.63 1.09 -13.09
N GLN A 97 1.78 1.33 -12.47
CA GLN A 97 1.88 1.69 -11.05
C GLN A 97 1.20 3.04 -10.76
N LYS A 98 1.36 4.05 -11.63
CA LYS A 98 0.64 5.33 -11.50
C LYS A 98 -0.88 5.12 -11.53
N VAL A 99 -1.39 4.30 -12.46
CA VAL A 99 -2.81 3.96 -12.50
C VAL A 99 -3.25 3.24 -11.23
N SER A 100 -2.44 2.27 -10.73
CA SER A 100 -2.74 1.55 -9.48
C SER A 100 -2.79 2.49 -8.27
N ALA A 101 -1.85 3.43 -8.19
CA ALA A 101 -1.83 4.46 -7.14
C ALA A 101 -3.11 5.33 -7.20
N VAL A 102 -3.45 5.86 -8.37
CA VAL A 102 -4.68 6.65 -8.53
C VAL A 102 -5.91 5.89 -8.06
N LEU A 103 -6.08 4.65 -8.48
CA LEU A 103 -7.23 3.82 -8.10
C LEU A 103 -7.26 3.51 -6.59
N ALA A 104 -6.11 3.42 -5.92
CA ALA A 104 -6.04 3.18 -4.49
C ALA A 104 -6.53 4.38 -3.66
N PHE A 105 -6.26 5.61 -4.12
CA PHE A 105 -6.61 6.83 -3.39
C PHE A 105 -7.94 7.47 -3.85
N MET A 106 -8.34 7.24 -5.10
CA MET A 106 -9.44 7.96 -5.79
C MET A 106 -10.76 8.02 -5.01
N PHE A 107 -11.09 6.99 -4.22
CA PHE A 107 -12.37 6.88 -3.52
C PHE A 107 -12.32 7.37 -2.07
N ASP A 108 -11.28 8.10 -1.71
CA ASP A 108 -11.05 8.64 -0.37
C ASP A 108 -11.20 7.59 0.76
N PRO A 109 -10.57 6.41 0.64
CA PRO A 109 -10.75 5.31 1.59
C PRO A 109 -10.20 5.68 2.97
N LYS A 110 -10.74 5.04 4.03
CA LYS A 110 -10.23 5.19 5.41
C LYS A 110 -8.95 4.39 5.65
N ILE A 111 -8.83 3.28 4.94
CA ILE A 111 -7.69 2.37 5.03
C ILE A 111 -7.02 2.30 3.66
N ILE A 112 -5.72 2.49 3.61
CA ILE A 112 -4.93 2.44 2.38
C ILE A 112 -3.85 1.37 2.54
N ILE A 113 -3.85 0.39 1.66
CA ILE A 113 -2.86 -0.69 1.66
C ILE A 113 -2.01 -0.57 0.40
N LEU A 114 -0.70 -0.41 0.58
CA LEU A 114 0.25 -0.18 -0.49
C LEU A 114 1.33 -1.27 -0.45
N ASP A 115 1.35 -2.12 -1.47
CA ASP A 115 2.32 -3.21 -1.58
C ASP A 115 3.45 -2.80 -2.53
N GLU A 116 4.62 -2.42 -1.98
CA GLU A 116 5.80 -1.91 -2.69
C GLU A 116 5.47 -0.68 -3.58
N PRO A 117 4.90 0.40 -3.03
CA PRO A 117 4.26 1.44 -3.84
C PRO A 117 5.20 2.23 -4.76
N THR A 118 6.46 2.37 -4.39
CA THR A 118 7.47 3.14 -5.16
C THR A 118 8.21 2.29 -6.21
N ALA A 119 8.05 0.97 -6.14
CA ALA A 119 8.73 0.06 -7.05
C ALA A 119 8.35 0.32 -8.53
N GLY A 120 9.34 0.62 -9.35
CA GLY A 120 9.16 0.86 -10.78
C GLY A 120 8.64 2.25 -11.16
N LEU A 121 8.42 3.15 -10.20
CA LEU A 121 8.15 4.56 -10.46
C LEU A 121 9.46 5.31 -10.78
N ASP A 122 9.36 6.33 -11.61
CA ASP A 122 10.42 7.32 -11.76
C ASP A 122 10.55 8.18 -10.49
N PRO A 123 11.71 8.85 -10.26
CA PRO A 123 11.96 9.59 -9.02
C PRO A 123 10.91 10.66 -8.71
N LEU A 124 10.45 11.40 -9.72
CA LEU A 124 9.44 12.45 -9.54
C LEU A 124 8.09 11.85 -9.13
N SER A 125 7.67 10.78 -9.80
CA SER A 125 6.41 10.10 -9.49
C SER A 125 6.45 9.42 -8.12
N SER A 126 7.61 8.91 -7.72
CA SER A 126 7.81 8.36 -6.37
C SER A 126 7.62 9.44 -5.31
N GLU A 127 8.19 10.63 -5.53
CA GLU A 127 8.06 11.75 -4.59
C GLU A 127 6.61 12.24 -4.48
N ILE A 128 5.93 12.43 -5.61
CA ILE A 128 4.49 12.78 -5.63
C ILE A 128 3.66 11.77 -4.82
N LEU A 129 3.94 10.47 -4.97
CA LEU A 129 3.22 9.45 -4.22
C LEU A 129 3.53 9.49 -2.71
N LYS A 130 4.78 9.72 -2.32
CA LYS A 130 5.18 9.88 -0.92
C LYS A 130 4.50 11.08 -0.27
N GLU A 131 4.48 12.23 -0.94
CA GLU A 131 3.76 13.40 -0.46
C GLU A 131 2.27 13.11 -0.25
N LYS A 132 1.64 12.40 -1.18
CA LYS A 132 0.25 11.97 -1.05
C LYS A 132 0.04 11.05 0.14
N ILE A 133 0.92 10.07 0.37
CA ILE A 133 0.87 9.17 1.52
C ILE A 133 0.95 9.98 2.84
N ILE A 134 1.90 10.88 2.95
CA ILE A 134 2.08 11.74 4.14
C ILE A 134 0.85 12.61 4.37
N LYS A 135 0.29 13.20 3.31
CA LYS A 135 -0.94 14.00 3.38
C LYS A 135 -2.12 13.20 3.92
N GLU A 136 -2.32 11.97 3.43
CA GLU A 136 -3.42 11.11 3.89
C GLU A 136 -3.19 10.58 5.33
N LYS A 137 -1.94 10.29 5.70
CA LYS A 137 -1.56 9.98 7.09
C LYS A 137 -1.93 11.13 8.03
N ASN A 138 -1.63 12.36 7.64
CA ASN A 138 -1.92 13.55 8.45
C ASN A 138 -3.44 13.83 8.59
N LYS A 139 -4.27 13.26 7.72
CA LYS A 139 -5.74 13.25 7.86
C LYS A 139 -6.23 12.18 8.84
N GLY A 140 -5.35 11.39 9.44
CA GLY A 140 -5.68 10.33 10.40
C GLY A 140 -6.10 9.00 9.77
N LYS A 141 -5.84 8.79 8.48
CA LYS A 141 -6.14 7.50 7.81
C LYS A 141 -5.14 6.42 8.24
N LEU A 142 -5.61 5.18 8.28
CA LEU A 142 -4.74 4.02 8.46
C LEU A 142 -4.06 3.70 7.13
N ILE A 143 -2.73 3.73 7.11
CA ILE A 143 -1.94 3.40 5.93
C ILE A 143 -1.01 2.24 6.25
N ILE A 144 -1.13 1.15 5.52
CA ILE A 144 -0.28 -0.03 5.60
C ILE A 144 0.62 -0.07 4.38
N ILE A 145 1.93 -0.01 4.59
CA ILE A 145 2.92 -0.03 3.51
C ILE A 145 3.80 -1.26 3.67
N THR A 146 3.98 -2.04 2.60
CA THR A 146 5.08 -2.99 2.55
C THR A 146 6.21 -2.41 1.71
N SER A 147 7.44 -2.63 2.14
CA SER A 147 8.62 -2.28 1.36
C SER A 147 9.78 -3.23 1.66
N HIS A 148 10.63 -3.41 0.68
CA HIS A 148 11.98 -3.98 0.83
C HIS A 148 13.03 -2.88 1.00
N LEU A 149 12.70 -1.63 0.69
CA LEU A 149 13.57 -0.47 0.78
C LEU A 149 13.24 0.32 2.06
N LEU A 150 13.81 -0.12 3.19
CA LEU A 150 13.53 0.47 4.50
C LEU A 150 13.87 1.96 4.58
N SER A 151 14.88 2.42 3.82
CA SER A 151 15.27 3.83 3.76
C SER A 151 14.20 4.76 3.16
N GLU A 152 13.23 4.22 2.46
CA GLU A 152 12.11 5.02 1.92
C GLU A 152 10.99 5.22 2.93
N LEU A 153 11.04 4.52 4.08
CA LEU A 153 9.97 4.51 5.07
C LEU A 153 10.19 5.50 6.21
N ASP A 154 11.42 5.97 6.43
CA ASP A 154 11.82 6.70 7.65
C ASP A 154 10.86 7.86 7.99
N ASP A 155 10.38 8.64 6.99
CA ASP A 155 9.49 9.78 7.21
C ASP A 155 8.00 9.44 7.04
N MET A 156 7.67 8.28 6.47
CA MET A 156 6.30 7.94 6.10
C MET A 156 5.56 7.15 7.17
N VAL A 157 6.27 6.38 8.00
CA VAL A 157 5.66 5.42 8.93
C VAL A 157 5.85 5.82 10.39
N SER A 158 4.86 5.50 11.22
CA SER A 158 4.91 5.71 12.68
C SER A 158 5.11 4.41 13.44
N GLU A 159 4.72 3.28 12.86
CA GLU A 159 4.84 1.96 13.46
C GLU A 159 5.48 0.99 12.47
N ILE A 160 6.16 -0.01 12.97
CA ILE A 160 6.77 -1.08 12.19
C ILE A 160 6.33 -2.44 12.68
N VAL A 161 6.02 -3.32 11.72
CA VAL A 161 5.83 -4.75 11.93
C VAL A 161 6.85 -5.48 11.06
N PHE A 162 7.89 -6.03 11.70
CA PHE A 162 8.89 -6.81 10.99
C PHE A 162 8.54 -8.30 11.03
N ILE A 163 8.36 -8.87 9.84
CA ILE A 163 7.96 -10.28 9.67
C ILE A 163 9.12 -11.04 9.02
N ASN A 164 9.58 -12.10 9.68
CA ASN A 164 10.58 -13.03 9.14
C ASN A 164 10.04 -14.46 9.20
N GLU A 165 10.13 -15.20 8.10
CA GLU A 165 9.66 -16.60 7.99
C GLU A 165 8.23 -16.84 8.53
N GLY A 166 7.33 -15.88 8.29
CA GLY A 166 5.93 -15.94 8.73
C GLY A 166 5.69 -15.59 10.20
N LYS A 167 6.73 -15.26 10.96
CA LYS A 167 6.62 -14.85 12.36
C LYS A 167 6.84 -13.35 12.50
N VAL A 168 6.04 -12.71 13.38
CA VAL A 168 6.26 -11.32 13.78
C VAL A 168 7.44 -11.30 14.74
N ILE A 169 8.51 -10.60 14.38
CA ILE A 169 9.73 -10.45 15.15
C ILE A 169 9.72 -9.14 15.94
N VAL A 170 9.22 -8.06 15.32
CA VAL A 170 9.10 -6.74 15.93
C VAL A 170 7.73 -6.18 15.61
N GLN A 171 7.11 -5.57 16.61
CA GLN A 171 5.90 -4.75 16.46
C GLN A 171 5.97 -3.62 17.50
N GLN A 172 6.34 -2.45 17.04
CA GLN A 172 6.44 -1.26 17.92
C GLN A 172 6.50 0.04 17.12
N SER A 173 6.46 1.17 17.82
CA SER A 173 6.65 2.47 17.16
C SER A 173 8.06 2.59 16.59
N VAL A 174 8.21 3.35 15.51
CA VAL A 174 9.53 3.64 14.91
C VAL A 174 10.41 4.37 15.90
N THR A 175 9.87 5.30 16.68
CA THR A 175 10.59 6.07 17.68
C THR A 175 11.17 5.17 18.79
N ASP A 176 10.36 4.23 19.30
CA ASP A 176 10.81 3.31 20.34
C ASP A 176 11.89 2.35 19.80
N LEU A 177 11.68 1.83 18.58
CA LEU A 177 12.66 0.96 17.92
C LEU A 177 14.02 1.65 17.76
N MET A 178 14.02 2.88 17.23
CA MET A 178 15.26 3.64 17.01
C MET A 178 15.94 4.01 18.32
N THR A 179 15.17 4.37 19.35
CA THR A 179 15.70 4.66 20.71
C THR A 179 16.32 3.43 21.35
N GLU A 180 15.63 2.29 21.33
CA GLU A 180 16.11 1.02 21.87
C GLU A 180 17.40 0.56 21.19
N ARG A 181 17.46 0.70 19.88
CA ARG A 181 18.59 0.26 19.05
C ARG A 181 19.70 1.31 18.91
N LYS A 182 19.51 2.52 19.46
CA LYS A 182 20.44 3.66 19.33
C LYS A 182 20.84 3.93 17.89
N SER A 183 19.84 3.93 16.99
CA SER A 183 20.02 4.12 15.55
C SER A 183 19.29 5.37 15.08
N GLU A 184 19.73 5.94 13.97
CA GLU A 184 19.10 7.09 13.34
C GLU A 184 18.14 6.70 12.21
N LYS A 185 18.15 5.42 11.80
CA LYS A 185 17.34 4.91 10.68
C LYS A 185 16.69 3.57 11.00
N ILE A 186 15.51 3.34 10.45
CA ILE A 186 14.80 2.06 10.53
C ILE A 186 15.67 0.92 10.01
N SER A 187 16.38 1.14 8.89
CA SER A 187 17.24 0.13 8.27
C SER A 187 18.36 -0.36 9.20
N GLU A 188 18.98 0.51 9.97
CA GLU A 188 20.03 0.18 10.93
C GLU A 188 19.48 -0.68 12.07
N SER A 189 18.31 -0.29 12.60
CA SER A 189 17.62 -1.05 13.64
C SER A 189 17.31 -2.48 13.20
N ILE A 190 16.74 -2.64 12.00
CA ILE A 190 16.37 -3.97 11.48
C ILE A 190 17.61 -4.82 11.18
N VAL A 191 18.68 -4.23 10.64
CA VAL A 191 19.96 -4.95 10.43
C VAL A 191 20.55 -5.44 11.75
N SER A 192 20.47 -4.64 12.82
CA SER A 192 20.91 -5.05 14.17
C SER A 192 20.14 -6.29 14.64
N ILE A 193 18.80 -6.29 14.51
CA ILE A 193 17.95 -7.41 14.88
C ILE A 193 18.31 -8.68 14.09
N LEU A 194 18.49 -8.55 12.77
CA LEU A 194 18.85 -9.67 11.92
C LEU A 194 20.21 -10.28 12.29
N LYS A 195 21.18 -9.45 12.69
CA LYS A 195 22.50 -9.93 13.18
C LYS A 195 22.36 -10.71 14.49
N GLU A 196 21.57 -10.20 15.45
CA GLU A 196 21.29 -10.89 16.70
C GLU A 196 20.61 -12.25 16.48
N MET A 197 19.61 -12.30 15.59
CA MET A 197 18.93 -13.54 15.24
C MET A 197 19.88 -14.60 14.65
N LYS A 198 20.83 -14.18 13.80
CA LYS A 198 21.84 -15.10 13.23
C LYS A 198 22.79 -15.63 14.30
N ASN A 199 23.22 -14.78 15.24
CA ASN A 199 24.15 -15.19 16.30
C ASN A 199 23.48 -16.16 17.29
N ASN A 200 22.18 -16.01 17.54
CA ASN A 200 21.41 -16.89 18.42
C ASN A 200 20.99 -18.22 17.78
N ALA A 201 21.17 -18.37 16.47
CA ALA A 201 20.85 -19.59 15.73
C ALA A 201 22.08 -20.52 15.51
N GLN A 202 23.27 -20.10 15.94
CA GLN A 202 24.51 -20.89 16.00
C GLN A 202 24.74 -21.45 17.38
#